data_4fbb63720df8a49937d02a3154a94c3e
#
_entry.id   4fbb63720df8a49937d02a3154a94c3e
#
_cell.length_a   1.000
_cell.length_b   1.000
_cell.length_c   1.000
_cell.angle_alpha   90.00
_cell.angle_beta   90.00
_cell.angle_gamma   90.00
#
_symmetry.space_group_name_H-M   'P 1'
#
loop_
_entity.id
_entity.type
_entity.pdbx_description
1 polymer ?
#
loop_
_entity_poly.entity_id
_entity_poly.type
_entity_poly.pdbx_seq_one_letter_code
_entity_poly.pdbx_strand_id
1 'polypeptide(L)'
;MEFARYHPAINLLYFTAVLTGTILFRQPVFLCLSYVCAFLYLLKLRGLRALIPGLGLLPLALLYALWYGSYHHFGLTVLGVNFIGNQVTLESFLCGGTWAMVCVAAVLWMGCVHAVFTTDKIVYLLGRVSPHLSLYLSILLRTVPRLNKQRQRIELAQRGIGRGKGQGNIFQRMRNALRRGSILLTWLIEGIVTTSDSMRGRGCSLRGR
;
A
#
# COMPACT_ATOMS: atom_id res chain seq x y z
N MET A 1 2.36 2.60 22.12
CA MET A 1 2.54 1.56 21.05
C MET A 1 3.99 1.08 21.09
N GLU A 2 4.29 0.08 21.91
CA GLU A 2 5.68 -0.33 22.16
C GLU A 2 6.29 -1.06 20.96
N PHE A 3 5.55 -1.95 20.30
CA PHE A 3 6.07 -2.71 19.16
C PHE A 3 6.54 -1.85 17.98
N ALA A 4 5.86 -0.74 17.72
CA ALA A 4 6.30 0.20 16.69
C ALA A 4 7.62 0.93 17.04
N ARG A 5 8.09 0.88 18.28
CA ARG A 5 9.36 1.49 18.72
C ARG A 5 10.56 0.55 18.60
N TYR A 6 10.33 -0.75 18.38
CA TYR A 6 11.41 -1.71 18.20
C TYR A 6 12.23 -1.43 16.94
N HIS A 7 13.43 -2.01 16.91
CA HIS A 7 14.35 -1.87 15.80
C HIS A 7 13.68 -2.30 14.47
N PRO A 8 13.86 -1.53 13.37
CA PRO A 8 13.19 -1.80 12.10
C PRO A 8 13.41 -3.21 11.55
N ALA A 9 14.60 -3.79 11.77
CA ALA A 9 14.91 -5.15 11.33
C ALA A 9 14.09 -6.22 12.05
N ILE A 10 13.78 -6.04 13.35
CA ILE A 10 12.94 -6.98 14.13
C ILE A 10 11.51 -6.93 13.60
N ASN A 11 10.98 -5.71 13.36
CA ASN A 11 9.66 -5.55 12.79
C ASN A 11 9.56 -6.19 11.39
N LEU A 12 10.59 -6.02 10.56
CA LEU A 12 10.63 -6.63 9.23
C LEU A 12 10.60 -8.16 9.33
N LEU A 13 11.46 -8.76 10.15
CA LEU A 13 11.56 -10.19 10.33
C LEU A 13 10.24 -10.77 10.84
N TYR A 14 9.62 -10.13 11.82
CA TYR A 14 8.31 -10.54 12.36
C TYR A 14 7.23 -10.57 11.28
N PHE A 15 7.05 -9.45 10.55
CA PHE A 15 6.01 -9.37 9.52
C PHE A 15 6.28 -10.31 8.34
N THR A 16 7.55 -10.49 7.96
CA THR A 16 7.92 -11.45 6.91
C THR A 16 7.58 -12.87 7.36
N ALA A 17 7.93 -13.26 8.59
CA ALA A 17 7.61 -14.58 9.12
C ALA A 17 6.10 -14.83 9.18
N VAL A 18 5.32 -13.87 9.66
CA VAL A 18 3.86 -13.97 9.76
C VAL A 18 3.20 -14.05 8.38
N LEU A 19 3.61 -13.20 7.42
CA LEU A 19 3.08 -13.23 6.06
C LEU A 19 3.43 -14.55 5.36
N THR A 20 4.67 -15.00 5.48
CA THR A 20 5.11 -16.28 4.91
C THR A 20 4.34 -17.45 5.56
N GLY A 21 4.18 -17.45 6.87
CA GLY A 21 3.38 -18.44 7.59
C GLY A 21 1.91 -18.45 7.13
N THR A 22 1.29 -17.29 6.97
CA THR A 22 -0.10 -17.18 6.50
C THR A 22 -0.29 -17.72 5.08
N ILE A 23 0.72 -17.59 4.20
CA ILE A 23 0.66 -18.08 2.82
C ILE A 23 0.94 -19.59 2.75
N LEU A 24 1.87 -20.10 3.58
CA LEU A 24 2.29 -21.50 3.57
C LEU A 24 1.28 -22.42 4.29
N PHE A 25 0.80 -22.01 5.47
CA PHE A 25 -0.12 -22.80 6.26
C PHE A 25 -1.57 -22.54 5.86
N ARG A 26 -2.10 -23.39 4.97
CA ARG A 26 -3.47 -23.28 4.43
C ARG A 26 -4.54 -23.95 5.28
N GLN A 27 -4.24 -24.33 6.50
CA GLN A 27 -5.23 -24.92 7.41
C GLN A 27 -6.27 -23.88 7.82
N PRO A 28 -7.59 -24.16 7.72
CA PRO A 28 -8.64 -23.19 7.98
C PRO A 28 -8.60 -22.62 9.40
N VAL A 29 -8.26 -23.43 10.38
CA VAL A 29 -8.14 -23.00 11.79
C VAL A 29 -7.02 -21.97 11.95
N PHE A 30 -5.85 -22.21 11.32
CA PHE A 30 -4.72 -21.30 11.37
C PHE A 30 -5.05 -19.97 10.65
N LEU A 31 -5.76 -20.03 9.52
CA LEU A 31 -6.17 -18.85 8.77
C LEU A 31 -7.16 -17.99 9.56
N CYS A 32 -8.15 -18.61 10.23
CA CYS A 32 -9.07 -17.89 11.10
C CYS A 32 -8.34 -17.20 12.26
N LEU A 33 -7.40 -17.92 12.91
CA LEU A 33 -6.59 -17.36 13.97
C LEU A 33 -5.73 -16.19 13.46
N SER A 34 -5.06 -16.35 12.32
CA SER A 34 -4.25 -15.30 11.68
C SER A 34 -5.09 -14.06 11.34
N TYR A 35 -6.31 -14.28 10.81
CA TYR A 35 -7.24 -13.19 10.52
C TYR A 35 -7.64 -12.43 11.80
N VAL A 36 -8.04 -13.13 12.85
CA VAL A 36 -8.43 -12.52 14.12
C VAL A 36 -7.27 -11.73 14.74
N CYS A 37 -6.07 -12.31 14.76
CA CYS A 37 -4.86 -11.62 15.25
C CYS A 37 -4.53 -10.38 14.44
N ALA A 38 -4.58 -10.47 13.10
CA ALA A 38 -4.35 -9.33 12.21
C ALA A 38 -5.38 -8.22 12.43
N PHE A 39 -6.66 -8.59 12.56
CA PHE A 39 -7.75 -7.67 12.78
C PHE A 39 -7.64 -6.94 14.12
N LEU A 40 -7.42 -7.67 15.21
CA LEU A 40 -7.22 -7.09 16.55
C LEU A 40 -6.00 -6.17 16.59
N TYR A 41 -4.91 -6.57 15.94
CA TYR A 41 -3.72 -5.76 15.87
C TYR A 41 -3.93 -4.49 15.05
N LEU A 42 -4.60 -4.58 13.90
CA LEU A 42 -4.95 -3.43 13.07
C LEU A 42 -5.90 -2.46 13.81
N LEU A 43 -6.85 -3.02 14.58
CA LEU A 43 -7.78 -2.24 15.40
C LEU A 43 -7.04 -1.47 16.50
N LYS A 44 -6.03 -2.07 17.13
CA LYS A 44 -5.14 -1.39 18.08
C LYS A 44 -4.31 -0.28 17.43
N LEU A 45 -3.90 -0.43 16.15
CA LEU A 45 -3.08 0.54 15.42
C LEU A 45 -3.88 1.71 14.85
N ARG A 46 -5.04 1.45 14.24
CA ARG A 46 -5.86 2.44 13.50
C ARG A 46 -7.17 2.81 14.19
N GLY A 47 -7.50 2.18 15.32
CA GLY A 47 -8.76 2.36 16.01
C GLY A 47 -9.96 1.91 15.16
N LEU A 48 -11.11 2.56 15.33
CA LEU A 48 -12.36 2.21 14.62
C LEU A 48 -12.27 2.25 13.08
N ARG A 49 -11.28 2.96 12.52
CA ARG A 49 -11.06 2.97 11.06
C ARG A 49 -10.61 1.62 10.51
N ALA A 50 -10.14 0.72 11.36
CA ALA A 50 -9.76 -0.64 10.99
C ALA A 50 -10.99 -1.55 10.73
N LEU A 51 -12.17 -1.19 11.22
CA LEU A 51 -13.41 -1.93 11.00
C LEU A 51 -13.78 -1.99 9.50
N ILE A 52 -13.53 -0.90 8.76
CA ILE A 52 -13.83 -0.84 7.33
C ILE A 52 -13.09 -1.91 6.54
N PRO A 53 -11.73 -2.00 6.56
CA PRO A 53 -11.04 -3.07 5.85
C PRO A 53 -11.24 -4.45 6.49
N GLY A 54 -11.38 -4.55 7.83
CA GLY A 54 -11.57 -5.81 8.50
C GLY A 54 -12.88 -6.49 8.11
N LEU A 55 -14.00 -5.84 8.34
CA LEU A 55 -15.31 -6.40 8.03
C LEU A 55 -15.68 -6.29 6.55
N GLY A 56 -15.23 -5.24 5.86
CA GLY A 56 -15.54 -5.00 4.46
C GLY A 56 -14.91 -6.01 3.49
N LEU A 57 -13.79 -6.66 3.87
CA LEU A 57 -13.17 -7.70 3.05
C LEU A 57 -13.85 -9.06 3.19
N LEU A 58 -14.63 -9.31 4.25
CA LEU A 58 -15.33 -10.59 4.44
C LEU A 58 -16.38 -10.88 3.36
N PRO A 59 -17.30 -9.93 3.01
CA PRO A 59 -18.26 -10.17 1.93
C PRO A 59 -17.55 -10.38 0.58
N LEU A 60 -16.42 -9.70 0.34
CA LEU A 60 -15.63 -9.92 -0.86
C LEU A 60 -14.99 -11.31 -0.89
N ALA A 61 -14.54 -11.82 0.25
CA ALA A 61 -14.02 -13.18 0.39
C ALA A 61 -15.10 -14.23 0.12
N LEU A 62 -16.31 -14.01 0.63
CA LEU A 62 -17.45 -14.88 0.40
C LEU A 62 -17.86 -14.89 -1.09
N LEU A 63 -17.90 -13.73 -1.71
CA LEU A 63 -18.18 -13.60 -3.13
C LEU A 63 -17.13 -14.32 -3.99
N TYR A 64 -15.86 -14.22 -3.64
CA TYR A 64 -14.79 -14.96 -4.31
C TYR A 64 -14.92 -16.48 -4.10
N ALA A 65 -15.26 -16.95 -2.90
CA ALA A 65 -15.48 -18.36 -2.63
C ALA A 65 -16.63 -18.95 -3.44
N LEU A 66 -17.75 -18.19 -3.56
CA LEU A 66 -18.88 -18.56 -4.40
C LEU A 66 -18.51 -18.61 -5.89
N TRP A 67 -17.79 -17.59 -6.34
CA TRP A 67 -17.31 -17.54 -7.73
C TRP A 67 -16.38 -18.71 -8.03
N TYR A 68 -15.41 -19.00 -7.16
CA TYR A 68 -14.47 -20.11 -7.31
C TYR A 68 -15.19 -21.47 -7.35
N GLY A 69 -16.15 -21.69 -6.41
CA GLY A 69 -16.94 -22.90 -6.36
C GLY A 69 -17.83 -23.13 -7.59
N SER A 70 -18.21 -22.04 -8.27
CA SER A 70 -19.02 -22.12 -9.50
C SER A 70 -18.21 -22.50 -10.75
N TYR A 71 -16.91 -22.27 -10.74
CA TYR A 71 -16.02 -22.55 -11.88
C TYR A 71 -15.21 -23.84 -11.74
N HIS A 72 -14.90 -24.25 -10.51
CA HIS A 72 -14.07 -25.43 -10.26
C HIS A 72 -14.93 -26.57 -9.74
N HIS A 73 -14.90 -27.71 -10.46
CA HIS A 73 -15.76 -28.86 -10.23
C HIS A 73 -14.92 -30.06 -9.76
N PHE A 74 -14.36 -29.98 -8.57
CA PHE A 74 -13.65 -31.11 -7.96
C PHE A 74 -14.28 -31.43 -6.60
N GLY A 75 -14.46 -32.72 -6.34
CA GLY A 75 -15.06 -33.21 -5.09
C GLY A 75 -16.21 -34.19 -5.35
N LEU A 76 -16.59 -34.89 -4.31
CA LEU A 76 -17.61 -35.94 -4.36
C LEU A 76 -19.00 -35.46 -3.89
N THR A 77 -19.04 -34.39 -3.05
CA THR A 77 -20.29 -33.88 -2.47
C THR A 77 -20.87 -32.78 -3.33
N VAL A 78 -21.87 -33.10 -4.14
CA VAL A 78 -22.59 -32.14 -4.98
C VAL A 78 -23.62 -31.42 -4.15
N LEU A 79 -23.51 -30.09 -4.02
CA LEU A 79 -24.47 -29.20 -3.35
C LEU A 79 -25.63 -28.79 -4.27
N GLY A 80 -25.38 -28.69 -5.57
CA GLY A 80 -26.37 -28.26 -6.55
C GLY A 80 -25.78 -28.04 -7.93
N VAL A 81 -26.63 -27.66 -8.87
CA VAL A 81 -26.22 -27.32 -10.24
C VAL A 81 -26.41 -25.82 -10.44
N ASN A 82 -25.36 -25.16 -10.93
CA ASN A 82 -25.40 -23.72 -11.19
C ASN A 82 -26.24 -23.43 -12.47
N PHE A 83 -26.66 -22.17 -12.68
CA PHE A 83 -27.39 -21.70 -13.87
C PHE A 83 -26.70 -22.05 -15.20
N ILE A 84 -25.39 -22.35 -15.18
CA ILE A 84 -24.57 -22.70 -16.33
C ILE A 84 -24.52 -24.23 -16.54
N GLY A 85 -25.21 -25.03 -15.71
CA GLY A 85 -25.20 -26.50 -15.76
C GLY A 85 -24.00 -27.16 -15.03
N ASN A 86 -23.19 -26.42 -14.35
CA ASN A 86 -22.02 -26.91 -13.63
C ASN A 86 -22.40 -27.40 -12.24
N GLN A 87 -21.82 -28.53 -11.81
CA GLN A 87 -22.00 -29.06 -10.45
C GLN A 87 -21.16 -28.27 -9.45
N VAL A 88 -21.80 -27.65 -8.47
CA VAL A 88 -21.13 -26.99 -7.36
C VAL A 88 -20.89 -27.99 -6.26
N THR A 89 -19.62 -28.20 -5.89
CA THR A 89 -19.22 -29.13 -4.85
C THR A 89 -18.80 -28.41 -3.57
N LEU A 90 -19.04 -29.03 -2.42
CA LEU A 90 -18.69 -28.47 -1.11
C LEU A 90 -17.16 -28.30 -0.99
N GLU A 91 -16.40 -29.24 -1.50
CA GLU A 91 -14.95 -29.22 -1.49
C GLU A 91 -14.38 -28.05 -2.29
N SER A 92 -14.97 -27.76 -3.45
CA SER A 92 -14.59 -26.62 -4.29
C SER A 92 -14.87 -25.29 -3.58
N PHE A 93 -16.03 -25.19 -2.91
CA PHE A 93 -16.38 -24.01 -2.12
C PHE A 93 -15.43 -23.80 -0.93
N LEU A 94 -15.11 -24.84 -0.20
CA LEU A 94 -14.14 -24.78 0.92
C LEU A 94 -12.75 -24.39 0.43
N CYS A 95 -12.30 -24.93 -0.70
CA CYS A 95 -11.04 -24.58 -1.30
C CYS A 95 -11.02 -23.09 -1.72
N GLY A 96 -12.06 -22.61 -2.36
CA GLY A 96 -12.22 -21.18 -2.68
C GLY A 96 -12.23 -20.29 -1.41
N GLY A 97 -12.89 -20.75 -0.36
CA GLY A 97 -12.93 -20.09 0.95
C GLY A 97 -11.54 -19.98 1.60
N THR A 98 -10.74 -21.04 1.56
CA THR A 98 -9.37 -21.01 2.10
C THR A 98 -8.48 -20.03 1.33
N TRP A 99 -8.54 -20.02 0.01
CA TRP A 99 -7.82 -19.04 -0.80
C TRP A 99 -8.26 -17.60 -0.53
N ALA A 100 -9.56 -17.38 -0.42
CA ALA A 100 -10.11 -16.07 -0.06
C ALA A 100 -9.60 -15.59 1.31
N MET A 101 -9.61 -16.49 2.32
CA MET A 101 -9.12 -16.17 3.67
C MET A 101 -7.63 -15.87 3.70
N VAL A 102 -6.80 -16.58 2.93
CA VAL A 102 -5.37 -16.25 2.78
C VAL A 102 -5.20 -14.82 2.25
N CYS A 103 -5.93 -14.47 1.18
CA CYS A 103 -5.87 -13.11 0.61
C CYS A 103 -6.32 -12.05 1.61
N VAL A 104 -7.43 -12.27 2.30
CA VAL A 104 -7.96 -11.31 3.30
C VAL A 104 -7.00 -11.15 4.46
N ALA A 105 -6.48 -12.25 5.03
CA ALA A 105 -5.50 -12.20 6.10
C ALA A 105 -4.22 -11.49 5.67
N ALA A 106 -3.71 -11.76 4.46
CA ALA A 106 -2.53 -11.09 3.91
C ALA A 106 -2.75 -9.57 3.74
N VAL A 107 -3.92 -9.15 3.24
CA VAL A 107 -4.26 -7.73 3.10
C VAL A 107 -4.32 -7.04 4.46
N LEU A 108 -4.90 -7.68 5.49
CA LEU A 108 -4.92 -7.12 6.85
C LEU A 108 -3.52 -7.01 7.45
N TRP A 109 -2.68 -8.04 7.29
CA TRP A 109 -1.28 -7.97 7.73
C TRP A 109 -0.50 -6.89 6.99
N MET A 110 -0.72 -6.73 5.68
CA MET A 110 -0.13 -5.63 4.91
C MET A 110 -0.60 -4.26 5.42
N GLY A 111 -1.86 -4.14 5.83
CA GLY A 111 -2.39 -2.96 6.52
C GLY A 111 -1.67 -2.65 7.84
N CYS A 112 -1.30 -3.68 8.61
CA CYS A 112 -0.50 -3.55 9.83
C CYS A 112 0.94 -3.14 9.50
N VAL A 113 1.56 -3.76 8.50
CA VAL A 113 2.89 -3.37 8.00
C VAL A 113 2.91 -1.89 7.66
N HIS A 114 1.95 -1.43 6.86
CA HIS A 114 1.87 -0.03 6.45
C HIS A 114 1.67 0.95 7.63
N ALA A 115 1.04 0.50 8.72
CA ALA A 115 0.85 1.32 9.92
C ALA A 115 2.10 1.37 10.81
N VAL A 116 2.90 0.31 10.84
CA VAL A 116 4.11 0.18 11.69
C VAL A 116 5.36 0.70 10.99
N PHE A 117 5.48 0.47 9.66
CA PHE A 117 6.60 0.95 8.87
C PHE A 117 6.41 2.40 8.47
N THR A 118 7.06 3.28 9.20
CA THR A 118 7.20 4.68 8.81
C THR A 118 8.31 4.84 7.76
N THR A 119 8.24 5.93 7.02
CA THR A 119 9.22 6.30 5.99
C THR A 119 10.65 6.25 6.50
N ASP A 120 10.88 6.71 7.74
CA ASP A 120 12.20 6.74 8.38
C ASP A 120 12.78 5.34 8.61
N LYS A 121 11.93 4.37 8.96
CA LYS A 121 12.35 2.97 9.12
C LYS A 121 12.76 2.32 7.81
N ILE A 122 12.07 2.67 6.73
CA ILE A 122 12.40 2.17 5.38
C ILE A 122 13.76 2.73 4.95
N VAL A 123 14.00 4.03 5.16
CA VAL A 123 15.28 4.67 4.86
C VAL A 123 16.41 4.03 5.66
N TYR A 124 16.19 3.77 6.95
CA TYR A 124 17.17 3.12 7.80
C TYR A 124 17.52 1.70 7.32
N LEU A 125 16.52 0.89 6.95
CA LEU A 125 16.75 -0.46 6.44
C LEU A 125 17.52 -0.46 5.11
N LEU A 126 17.14 0.43 4.18
CA LEU A 126 17.84 0.58 2.90
C LEU A 126 19.27 1.10 3.09
N GLY A 127 19.50 1.96 4.08
CA GLY A 127 20.82 2.49 4.39
C GLY A 127 21.84 1.43 4.78
N ARG A 128 21.35 0.35 5.39
CA ARG A 128 22.20 -0.80 5.75
C ARG A 128 22.58 -1.68 4.55
N VAL A 129 21.70 -1.74 3.54
CA VAL A 129 21.92 -2.55 2.31
C VAL A 129 22.77 -1.77 1.32
N SER A 130 22.47 -0.49 1.11
CA SER A 130 23.20 0.38 0.18
C SER A 130 23.10 1.83 0.64
N PRO A 131 24.25 2.46 1.02
CA PRO A 131 24.27 3.85 1.46
C PRO A 131 23.81 4.82 0.37
N HIS A 132 24.09 4.53 -0.91
CA HIS A 132 23.65 5.34 -2.04
C HIS A 132 22.12 5.37 -2.17
N LEU A 133 21.45 4.20 -2.07
CA LEU A 133 19.99 4.11 -2.12
C LEU A 133 19.33 4.86 -0.96
N SER A 134 19.89 4.77 0.24
CA SER A 134 19.39 5.50 1.41
C SER A 134 19.45 7.00 1.20
N LEU A 135 20.55 7.50 0.63
CA LEU A 135 20.71 8.92 0.33
C LEU A 135 19.68 9.40 -0.70
N TYR A 136 19.52 8.67 -1.81
CA TYR A 136 18.49 9.00 -2.82
C TYR A 136 17.10 9.00 -2.24
N LEU A 137 16.74 7.96 -1.48
CA LEU A 137 15.43 7.85 -0.86
C LEU A 137 15.18 8.96 0.16
N SER A 138 16.17 9.32 0.96
CA SER A 138 16.08 10.42 1.93
C SER A 138 15.80 11.75 1.22
N ILE A 139 16.47 12.01 0.10
CA ILE A 139 16.24 13.21 -0.71
C ILE A 139 14.83 13.19 -1.30
N LEU A 140 14.40 12.06 -1.88
CA LEU A 140 13.07 11.90 -2.46
C LEU A 140 11.98 12.13 -1.42
N LEU A 141 12.10 11.50 -0.25
CA LEU A 141 11.10 11.61 0.82
C LEU A 141 11.01 13.02 1.40
N ARG A 142 12.11 13.76 1.43
CA ARG A 142 12.12 15.19 1.80
C ARG A 142 11.47 16.06 0.71
N THR A 143 11.59 15.64 -0.55
CA THR A 143 11.06 16.39 -1.70
C THR A 143 9.53 16.28 -1.81
N VAL A 144 8.94 15.13 -1.44
CA VAL A 144 7.48 14.90 -1.51
C VAL A 144 6.66 15.94 -0.72
N PRO A 145 6.92 16.21 0.57
CA PRO A 145 6.19 17.25 1.30
C PRO A 145 6.43 18.66 0.75
N ARG A 146 7.62 18.94 0.20
CA ARG A 146 7.90 20.20 -0.50
C ARG A 146 7.05 20.35 -1.74
N LEU A 147 6.93 19.30 -2.56
CA LEU A 147 6.06 19.27 -3.76
C LEU A 147 4.60 19.51 -3.40
N ASN A 148 4.10 18.91 -2.33
CA ASN A 148 2.72 19.11 -1.89
C ASN A 148 2.45 20.56 -1.47
N LYS A 149 3.37 21.19 -0.76
CA LYS A 149 3.27 22.60 -0.40
C LYS A 149 3.30 23.50 -1.64
N GLN A 150 4.20 23.22 -2.57
CA GLN A 150 4.32 24.00 -3.81
C GLN A 150 3.09 23.82 -4.71
N ARG A 151 2.55 22.59 -4.80
CA ARG A 151 1.28 22.33 -5.50
C ARG A 151 0.13 23.16 -4.94
N GLN A 152 0.03 23.28 -3.61
CA GLN A 152 -1.01 24.09 -2.98
C GLN A 152 -0.83 25.58 -3.31
N ARG A 153 0.42 26.09 -3.30
CA ARG A 153 0.72 27.49 -3.67
C ARG A 153 0.33 27.78 -5.13
N ILE A 154 0.71 26.90 -6.06
CA ILE A 154 0.35 27.02 -7.48
C ILE A 154 -1.16 26.96 -7.65
N GLU A 155 -1.85 26.07 -6.92
CA GLU A 155 -3.31 25.98 -6.98
C GLU A 155 -3.99 27.27 -6.49
N LEU A 156 -3.51 27.84 -5.40
CA LEU A 156 -4.03 29.12 -4.88
C LEU A 156 -3.80 30.26 -5.89
N ALA A 157 -2.60 30.36 -6.45
CA ALA A 157 -2.30 31.36 -7.46
C ALA A 157 -3.16 31.18 -8.72
N GLN A 158 -3.38 29.97 -9.19
CA GLN A 158 -4.23 29.69 -10.35
C GLN A 158 -5.72 29.95 -10.07
N ARG A 159 -6.18 29.77 -8.82
CA ARG A 159 -7.54 30.16 -8.41
C ARG A 159 -7.74 31.66 -8.49
N GLY A 160 -6.75 32.46 -8.10
CA GLY A 160 -6.80 33.92 -8.19
C GLY A 160 -6.97 34.44 -9.62
N ILE A 161 -6.50 33.70 -10.62
CA ILE A 161 -6.60 34.04 -12.07
C ILE A 161 -7.87 33.39 -12.70
N GLY A 162 -8.78 32.81 -11.91
CA GLY A 162 -9.99 32.17 -12.45
C GLY A 162 -9.75 30.78 -13.11
N ARG A 163 -8.59 30.15 -12.87
CA ARG A 163 -8.19 28.83 -13.43
C ARG A 163 -8.12 27.72 -12.38
N GLY A 164 -8.93 27.83 -11.31
CA GLY A 164 -8.98 26.87 -10.20
C GLY A 164 -9.50 25.49 -10.61
N LYS A 165 -9.39 24.53 -9.66
CA LYS A 165 -10.06 23.24 -9.80
C LYS A 165 -11.57 23.44 -9.86
N GLY A 166 -12.22 22.87 -10.87
CA GLY A 166 -13.66 22.90 -11.01
C GLY A 166 -14.22 24.03 -11.89
N GLN A 167 -13.41 25.00 -12.31
CA GLN A 167 -13.84 26.04 -13.22
C GLN A 167 -13.68 25.62 -14.68
N GLY A 168 -14.73 25.81 -15.49
CA GLY A 168 -14.73 25.51 -16.91
C GLY A 168 -15.16 24.10 -17.30
N ASN A 169 -15.22 23.85 -18.61
CA ASN A 169 -15.59 22.58 -19.22
C ASN A 169 -14.52 21.50 -18.96
N ILE A 170 -14.85 20.21 -19.10
CA ILE A 170 -13.96 19.07 -18.84
C ILE A 170 -12.61 19.22 -19.56
N PHE A 171 -12.63 19.66 -20.80
CA PHE A 171 -11.43 19.91 -21.60
C PHE A 171 -10.55 21.06 -21.03
N GLN A 172 -11.18 22.13 -20.56
CA GLN A 172 -10.47 23.23 -19.90
C GLN A 172 -9.87 22.81 -18.55
N ARG A 173 -10.59 21.96 -17.80
CA ARG A 173 -10.07 21.39 -16.54
C ARG A 173 -8.82 20.53 -16.76
N MET A 174 -8.83 19.72 -17.81
CA MET A 174 -7.68 18.90 -18.19
C MET A 174 -6.48 19.76 -18.61
N ARG A 175 -6.70 20.78 -19.46
CA ARG A 175 -5.67 21.74 -19.86
C ARG A 175 -5.08 22.49 -18.68
N ASN A 176 -5.92 22.93 -17.73
CA ASN A 176 -5.48 23.62 -16.53
C ASN A 176 -4.70 22.67 -15.58
N ALA A 177 -5.07 21.38 -15.53
CA ALA A 177 -4.34 20.36 -14.77
C ALA A 177 -2.94 20.12 -15.36
N LEU A 178 -2.84 19.98 -16.68
CA LEU A 178 -1.56 19.84 -17.38
C LEU A 178 -0.64 21.05 -17.17
N ARG A 179 -1.18 22.27 -17.26
CA ARG A 179 -0.42 23.51 -17.01
C ARG A 179 0.12 23.55 -15.57
N ARG A 180 -0.70 23.19 -14.57
CA ARG A 180 -0.23 23.11 -13.19
C ARG A 180 0.86 22.04 -13.01
N GLY A 181 0.72 20.92 -13.69
CA GLY A 181 1.73 19.86 -13.74
C GLY A 181 3.05 20.35 -14.34
N SER A 182 2.98 21.07 -15.47
CA SER A 182 4.15 21.67 -16.13
C SER A 182 4.90 22.64 -15.21
N ILE A 183 4.19 23.54 -14.53
CA ILE A 183 4.80 24.49 -13.58
C ILE A 183 5.48 23.76 -12.42
N LEU A 184 4.84 22.71 -11.88
CA LEU A 184 5.44 21.87 -10.83
C LEU A 184 6.70 21.16 -11.31
N LEU A 185 6.68 20.66 -12.54
CA LEU A 185 7.80 19.92 -13.12
C LEU A 185 8.99 20.85 -13.35
N THR A 186 8.77 22.04 -13.88
CA THR A 186 9.83 23.06 -14.04
C THR A 186 10.44 23.42 -12.69
N TRP A 187 9.62 23.69 -11.68
CA TRP A 187 10.10 23.99 -10.33
C TRP A 187 10.90 22.83 -9.72
N LEU A 188 10.49 21.58 -10.00
CA LEU A 188 11.19 20.38 -9.52
C LEU A 188 12.57 20.25 -10.17
N ILE A 189 12.67 20.46 -11.49
CA ILE A 189 13.93 20.40 -12.24
C ILE A 189 14.90 21.48 -11.73
N GLU A 190 14.44 22.71 -11.58
CA GLU A 190 15.24 23.79 -10.99
C GLU A 190 15.73 23.43 -9.58
N GLY A 191 14.85 22.83 -8.75
CA GLY A 191 15.19 22.38 -7.41
C GLY A 191 16.25 21.27 -7.41
N ILE A 192 16.24 20.36 -8.38
CA ILE A 192 17.24 19.31 -8.51
C ILE A 192 18.60 19.92 -8.92
N VAL A 193 18.62 20.81 -9.89
CA VAL A 193 19.85 21.46 -10.34
C VAL A 193 20.49 22.24 -9.20
N THR A 194 19.73 23.11 -8.52
CA THR A 194 20.25 23.88 -7.37
C THR A 194 20.73 23.00 -6.22
N THR A 195 20.07 21.87 -5.99
CA THR A 195 20.51 20.89 -4.97
C THR A 195 21.83 20.20 -5.40
N SER A 196 21.94 19.82 -6.66
CA SER A 196 23.16 19.23 -7.23
C SER A 196 24.34 20.17 -7.11
N ASP A 197 24.17 21.44 -7.48
CA ASP A 197 25.22 22.45 -7.41
C ASP A 197 25.65 22.71 -5.94
N SER A 198 24.69 22.77 -5.03
CA SER A 198 24.98 22.87 -3.59
C SER A 198 25.76 21.68 -3.06
N MET A 199 25.45 20.45 -3.51
CA MET A 199 26.18 19.25 -3.13
C MET A 199 27.60 19.26 -3.71
N ARG A 200 27.78 19.67 -4.96
CA ARG A 200 29.12 19.83 -5.57
C ARG A 200 29.95 20.86 -4.83
N GLY A 201 29.38 22.01 -4.49
CA GLY A 201 30.08 23.03 -3.69
C GLY A 201 30.50 22.56 -2.31
N ARG A 202 29.82 21.57 -1.73
CA ARG A 202 30.18 20.92 -0.47
C ARG A 202 31.17 19.74 -0.62
N GLY A 203 31.68 19.50 -1.83
CA GLY A 203 32.66 18.46 -2.10
C GLY A 203 32.12 17.04 -2.19
N CYS A 204 30.80 16.86 -2.44
CA CYS A 204 30.17 15.53 -2.50
C CYS A 204 30.68 14.65 -3.66
N SER A 205 31.44 15.21 -4.62
CA SER A 205 32.02 14.48 -5.76
C SER A 205 33.54 14.23 -5.65
N LEU A 206 34.18 14.67 -4.57
CA LEU A 206 35.62 14.50 -4.38
C LEU A 206 35.94 13.05 -3.97
N ARG A 207 36.83 12.39 -4.72
CA ARG A 207 37.37 11.08 -4.38
C ARG A 207 38.18 11.21 -3.08
N GLY A 208 37.74 10.55 -2.00
CA GLY A 208 38.49 10.48 -0.74
C GLY A 208 37.75 10.98 0.50
N ARG A 209 36.45 11.22 0.42
CA ARG A 209 35.61 11.48 1.59
C ARG A 209 34.49 10.49 1.72
#